data_8b29c5a64e60434085d6fc63b11349e7
#
_entry.id   8b29c5a64e60434085d6fc63b11349e7
#
_cell.length_a   1.000
_cell.length_b   1.000
_cell.length_c   1.000
_cell.angle_alpha   90.00
_cell.angle_beta   90.00
_cell.angle_gamma   90.00
#
_symmetry.space_group_name_H-M   'P 1'
#
loop_
_entity.id
_entity.type
_entity.pdbx_description
1 polymer ?
#
loop_
_entity_poly.entity_id
_entity_poly.type
_entity_poly.pdbx_seq_one_letter_code
_entity_poly.pdbx_strand_id
1 'polypeptide(L)'
;KNKFLATLSLTCSISTVSAQTPVYMDDAQPIEARVKDALSRMTLEEKVALCHAQSKFSSAGVPRLGIPELWMSDGPHGVRAEINWNDWGYANWTNDSITAFPALTCLAATWNPDMSAKYGKAIGEEARYREKDVLLGPGVNIYRTPMNGRNFEYMGEDPYLASVMCVPYIQELQKNGVAACVKHYALNNQELWRGHIDVNLSDRVLYEIYLPAFKAAVEEGGA
;
A
#
# COMPACT_ATOMS: atom_id res chain seq x y z
N LYS A 1 84.65 -10.69 7.36
CA LYS A 1 83.51 -10.73 8.28
C LYS A 1 82.28 -10.26 7.54
N ASN A 2 81.52 -11.17 6.91
CA ASN A 2 80.24 -10.85 6.22
C ASN A 2 79.13 -11.08 7.23
N LYS A 3 78.37 -10.01 7.50
CA LYS A 3 77.12 -10.09 8.25
C LYS A 3 75.95 -10.28 7.27
N PHE A 4 75.32 -11.44 7.30
CA PHE A 4 74.00 -11.68 6.62
C PHE A 4 72.95 -11.02 7.46
N LEU A 5 72.25 -10.03 6.89
CA LEU A 5 70.94 -9.57 7.42
C LEU A 5 69.85 -10.43 6.82
N ALA A 6 69.16 -11.21 7.64
CA ALA A 6 67.96 -11.91 7.27
C ALA A 6 66.78 -10.96 7.46
N THR A 7 66.15 -10.54 6.36
CA THR A 7 64.94 -9.75 6.37
C THR A 7 63.75 -10.70 6.52
N LEU A 8 63.10 -10.66 7.68
CA LEU A 8 61.88 -11.43 7.94
C LEU A 8 60.68 -10.66 7.32
N SER A 9 60.16 -11.14 6.20
CA SER A 9 58.97 -10.57 5.57
C SER A 9 57.72 -11.16 6.22
N LEU A 10 57.02 -10.34 7.00
CA LEU A 10 55.71 -10.71 7.62
C LEU A 10 54.60 -10.46 6.60
N THR A 11 54.18 -11.50 5.91
CA THR A 11 52.99 -11.43 5.03
C THR A 11 51.74 -11.54 5.88
N CYS A 12 51.07 -10.41 6.11
CA CYS A 12 49.78 -10.34 6.73
C CYS A 12 48.71 -10.75 5.69
N SER A 13 48.23 -11.98 5.76
CA SER A 13 47.10 -12.43 4.93
C SER A 13 45.79 -11.83 5.48
N ILE A 14 45.30 -10.77 4.83
CA ILE A 14 44.00 -10.22 5.11
C ILE A 14 42.99 -11.19 4.47
N SER A 15 42.41 -12.09 5.27
CA SER A 15 41.24 -12.88 4.86
C SER A 15 40.05 -11.94 4.75
N THR A 16 39.68 -11.56 3.54
CA THR A 16 38.39 -10.91 3.29
C THR A 16 37.30 -11.90 3.57
N VAL A 17 36.70 -11.82 4.76
CA VAL A 17 35.42 -12.49 5.03
C VAL A 17 34.42 -11.80 4.17
N SER A 18 34.03 -12.41 3.04
CA SER A 18 32.87 -12.00 2.26
C SER A 18 31.65 -12.18 3.15
N ALA A 19 31.12 -11.09 3.67
CA ALA A 19 29.87 -11.11 4.42
C ALA A 19 28.78 -11.63 3.47
N GLN A 20 28.27 -12.82 3.73
CA GLN A 20 27.18 -13.38 2.94
C GLN A 20 25.97 -12.47 3.05
N THR A 21 25.37 -12.10 1.90
CA THR A 21 24.18 -11.26 1.87
C THR A 21 23.08 -11.90 2.74
N PRO A 22 22.48 -11.17 3.67
CA PRO A 22 21.41 -11.71 4.50
C PRO A 22 20.25 -12.22 3.64
N VAL A 23 19.61 -13.30 4.09
CA VAL A 23 18.49 -13.94 3.34
C VAL A 23 17.37 -12.95 3.03
N TYR A 24 17.05 -12.06 3.97
CA TYR A 24 15.99 -11.06 3.75
C TYR A 24 16.30 -10.03 2.65
N MET A 25 17.57 -9.83 2.31
CA MET A 25 18.00 -8.92 1.24
C MET A 25 18.16 -9.63 -0.12
N ASP A 26 18.05 -10.92 -0.18
CA ASP A 26 18.19 -11.72 -1.41
C ASP A 26 16.82 -11.95 -2.04
N ASP A 27 16.54 -11.25 -3.14
CA ASP A 27 15.26 -11.32 -3.86
C ASP A 27 14.99 -12.68 -4.52
N ALA A 28 16.03 -13.52 -4.69
CA ALA A 28 15.87 -14.88 -5.19
C ALA A 28 15.30 -15.84 -4.14
N GLN A 29 15.29 -15.47 -2.86
CA GLN A 29 14.76 -16.30 -1.79
C GLN A 29 13.22 -16.20 -1.68
N PRO A 30 12.54 -17.27 -1.26
CA PRO A 30 11.12 -17.23 -1.00
C PRO A 30 10.76 -16.15 0.04
N ILE A 31 9.62 -15.46 -0.15
CA ILE A 31 9.17 -14.36 0.71
C ILE A 31 9.12 -14.79 2.18
N GLU A 32 8.60 -15.98 2.48
CA GLU A 32 8.50 -16.51 3.85
C GLU A 32 9.88 -16.66 4.51
N ALA A 33 10.90 -17.10 3.76
CA ALA A 33 12.26 -17.21 4.28
C ALA A 33 12.85 -15.84 4.56
N ARG A 34 12.61 -14.85 3.68
CA ARG A 34 13.05 -13.47 3.84
C ARG A 34 12.39 -12.83 5.06
N VAL A 35 11.08 -12.98 5.21
CA VAL A 35 10.33 -12.47 6.37
C VAL A 35 10.85 -13.07 7.67
N LYS A 36 11.03 -14.40 7.72
CA LYS A 36 11.55 -15.08 8.91
C LYS A 36 12.95 -14.60 9.30
N ASP A 37 13.84 -14.41 8.33
CA ASP A 37 15.20 -13.93 8.57
C ASP A 37 15.17 -12.47 9.08
N ALA A 38 14.40 -11.58 8.44
CA ALA A 38 14.23 -10.19 8.88
C ALA A 38 13.71 -10.12 10.33
N LEU A 39 12.62 -10.84 10.63
CA LEU A 39 12.03 -10.88 11.97
C LEU A 39 12.98 -11.43 13.03
N SER A 40 13.85 -12.39 12.68
CA SER A 40 14.83 -12.93 13.61
C SER A 40 15.90 -11.91 14.04
N ARG A 41 16.14 -10.91 13.20
CA ARG A 41 17.15 -9.84 13.41
C ARG A 41 16.58 -8.61 14.09
N MET A 42 15.24 -8.43 14.09
CA MET A 42 14.58 -7.28 14.70
C MET A 42 14.51 -7.40 16.23
N THR A 43 14.67 -6.25 16.90
CA THR A 43 14.37 -6.15 18.33
C THR A 43 12.86 -6.16 18.57
N LEU A 44 12.44 -6.28 19.83
CA LEU A 44 11.03 -6.21 20.18
C LEU A 44 10.44 -4.84 19.84
N GLU A 45 11.18 -3.77 20.12
CA GLU A 45 10.77 -2.39 19.87
C GLU A 45 10.57 -2.15 18.35
N GLU A 46 11.49 -2.66 17.51
CA GLU A 46 11.36 -2.57 16.06
C GLU A 46 10.13 -3.33 15.55
N LYS A 47 9.84 -4.52 16.08
CA LYS A 47 8.63 -5.29 15.74
C LYS A 47 7.35 -4.55 16.16
N VAL A 48 7.34 -3.97 17.36
CA VAL A 48 6.20 -3.19 17.85
C VAL A 48 5.98 -1.94 16.98
N ALA A 49 7.05 -1.24 16.59
CA ALA A 49 6.95 -0.07 15.73
C ALA A 49 6.31 -0.37 14.35
N LEU A 50 6.55 -1.57 13.80
CA LEU A 50 5.91 -2.00 12.56
C LEU A 50 4.41 -2.32 12.70
N CYS A 51 3.90 -2.49 13.92
CA CYS A 51 2.50 -2.83 14.17
C CYS A 51 1.57 -1.60 14.27
N HIS A 52 2.11 -0.40 14.17
CA HIS A 52 1.31 0.83 14.22
C HIS A 52 1.86 1.91 13.28
N ALA A 53 1.02 2.88 12.95
CA ALA A 53 1.45 4.03 12.18
C ALA A 53 2.40 4.93 13.01
N GLN A 54 3.45 5.45 12.39
CA GLN A 54 4.32 6.46 12.99
C GLN A 54 3.84 7.88 12.69
N SER A 55 3.09 8.06 11.62
CA SER A 55 2.45 9.33 11.24
C SER A 55 1.02 9.05 10.73
N LYS A 56 0.33 10.07 10.22
CA LYS A 56 -1.00 9.90 9.63
C LYS A 56 -1.01 8.93 8.45
N PHE A 57 0.07 8.91 7.64
CA PHE A 57 0.17 8.13 6.42
C PHE A 57 1.52 7.43 6.24
N SER A 58 2.17 7.01 7.33
CA SER A 58 3.37 6.19 7.22
C SER A 58 3.48 5.14 8.32
N SER A 59 4.12 4.03 8.01
CA SER A 59 4.58 3.06 8.99
C SER A 59 6.10 3.13 9.13
N ALA A 60 6.60 2.76 10.30
CA ALA A 60 8.04 2.75 10.55
C ALA A 60 8.75 1.75 9.65
N GLY A 61 9.98 2.08 9.26
CA GLY A 61 10.96 1.13 8.75
C GLY A 61 11.82 0.54 9.86
N VAL A 62 12.85 -0.21 9.46
CA VAL A 62 13.92 -0.67 10.35
C VAL A 62 15.26 -0.25 9.75
N PRO A 63 15.69 1.03 9.96
CA PRO A 63 16.88 1.59 9.29
C PRO A 63 18.15 0.80 9.53
N ARG A 64 18.31 0.21 10.72
CA ARG A 64 19.45 -0.65 11.08
C ARG A 64 19.57 -1.87 10.16
N LEU A 65 18.45 -2.35 9.62
CA LEU A 65 18.39 -3.49 8.69
C LEU A 65 18.22 -3.03 7.24
N GLY A 66 18.20 -1.74 6.95
CA GLY A 66 17.93 -1.22 5.61
C GLY A 66 16.51 -1.43 5.12
N ILE A 67 15.56 -1.71 6.03
CA ILE A 67 14.14 -1.84 5.71
C ILE A 67 13.52 -0.44 5.73
N PRO A 68 12.99 0.05 4.58
CA PRO A 68 12.47 1.42 4.50
C PRO A 68 11.14 1.58 5.24
N GLU A 69 10.76 2.82 5.49
CA GLU A 69 9.41 3.22 5.85
C GLU A 69 8.45 2.93 4.68
N LEU A 70 7.19 2.72 4.98
CA LEU A 70 6.12 2.68 3.97
C LEU A 70 5.31 3.97 4.04
N TRP A 71 5.22 4.67 2.92
CA TRP A 71 4.43 5.87 2.77
C TRP A 71 3.14 5.60 2.04
N MET A 72 2.04 6.04 2.63
CA MET A 72 0.70 5.84 2.10
C MET A 72 0.12 7.16 1.62
N SER A 73 -0.83 7.10 0.70
CA SER A 73 -1.68 8.23 0.37
C SER A 73 -3.13 7.82 0.35
N ASP A 74 -3.99 8.66 0.89
CA ASP A 74 -5.42 8.51 0.73
C ASP A 74 -5.85 8.96 -0.68
N GLY A 75 -6.99 8.44 -1.11
CA GLY A 75 -7.66 8.88 -2.32
C GLY A 75 -7.78 7.82 -3.41
N PRO A 76 -8.97 7.21 -3.55
CA PRO A 76 -9.24 6.23 -4.60
C PRO A 76 -9.41 6.87 -5.99
N HIS A 77 -9.56 8.19 -6.07
CA HIS A 77 -9.72 8.98 -7.29
C HIS A 77 -8.82 10.23 -7.33
N GLY A 78 -7.67 10.15 -6.71
CA GLY A 78 -6.62 11.16 -6.72
C GLY A 78 -5.65 10.95 -5.57
N VAL A 79 -4.36 11.10 -5.83
CA VAL A 79 -3.34 11.04 -4.77
C VAL A 79 -3.49 12.26 -3.90
N ARG A 80 -3.70 12.09 -2.58
CA ARG A 80 -3.94 13.19 -1.66
C ARG A 80 -2.72 14.10 -1.57
N ALA A 81 -2.97 15.41 -1.47
CA ALA A 81 -1.94 16.37 -1.07
C ALA A 81 -1.38 16.04 0.32
N GLU A 82 -0.12 16.35 0.55
CA GLU A 82 0.55 16.01 1.81
C GLU A 82 -0.06 16.75 3.00
N ILE A 83 -0.14 16.05 4.10
CA ILE A 83 -0.61 16.59 5.38
C ILE A 83 0.52 16.58 6.41
N ASN A 84 0.33 17.32 7.48
CA ASN A 84 1.28 17.34 8.58
C ASN A 84 1.43 15.96 9.23
N TRP A 85 2.59 15.74 9.84
CA TRP A 85 2.93 14.46 10.47
C TRP A 85 1.89 13.98 11.51
N ASN A 86 1.43 14.89 12.37
CA ASN A 86 0.58 14.54 13.51
C ASN A 86 -0.86 15.03 13.42
N ASP A 87 -1.21 15.83 12.43
CA ASP A 87 -2.54 16.39 12.28
C ASP A 87 -3.03 16.34 10.83
N TRP A 88 -4.29 16.77 10.61
CA TRP A 88 -4.93 16.73 9.28
C TRP A 88 -4.75 18.01 8.48
N GLY A 89 -3.94 18.97 8.94
CA GLY A 89 -3.60 20.17 8.21
C GLY A 89 -2.72 19.86 7.00
N TYR A 90 -2.86 20.62 5.93
CA TYR A 90 -1.99 20.47 4.76
C TYR A 90 -0.56 20.90 5.07
N ALA A 91 0.40 20.13 4.56
CA ALA A 91 1.82 20.45 4.68
C ALA A 91 2.24 21.67 3.85
N ASN A 92 1.41 22.04 2.86
CA ASN A 92 1.61 23.20 1.98
C ASN A 92 2.95 23.18 1.23
N TRP A 93 3.36 22.03 0.75
CA TRP A 93 4.56 21.92 -0.08
C TRP A 93 4.35 22.59 -1.42
N THR A 94 5.35 23.28 -1.92
CA THR A 94 5.28 24.06 -3.16
C THR A 94 5.07 23.23 -4.43
N ASN A 95 5.42 21.94 -4.38
CA ASN A 95 5.29 20.99 -5.47
C ASN A 95 4.16 19.98 -5.25
N ASP A 96 3.17 20.31 -4.41
CA ASP A 96 2.10 19.40 -4.01
C ASP A 96 0.87 19.47 -4.95
N SER A 97 1.12 19.63 -6.25
CA SER A 97 0.09 19.52 -7.28
C SER A 97 -0.34 18.06 -7.46
N ILE A 98 -1.64 17.84 -7.50
CA ILE A 98 -2.25 16.52 -7.68
C ILE A 98 -3.29 16.55 -8.79
N THR A 99 -3.53 15.40 -9.41
CA THR A 99 -4.59 15.23 -10.40
C THR A 99 -5.90 14.90 -9.71
N ALA A 100 -6.94 15.68 -9.99
CA ALA A 100 -8.31 15.32 -9.64
C ALA A 100 -8.86 14.37 -10.70
N PHE A 101 -8.76 13.08 -10.45
CA PHE A 101 -9.35 12.07 -11.31
C PHE A 101 -10.88 12.06 -11.19
N PRO A 102 -11.61 11.56 -12.21
CA PRO A 102 -13.06 11.36 -12.09
C PRO A 102 -13.41 10.50 -10.88
N ALA A 103 -14.51 10.79 -10.20
CA ALA A 103 -15.01 9.97 -9.11
C ALA A 103 -15.19 8.50 -9.56
N LEU A 104 -15.01 7.53 -8.66
CA LEU A 104 -15.14 6.11 -9.01
C LEU A 104 -16.54 5.75 -9.51
N THR A 105 -17.57 6.46 -9.08
CA THR A 105 -18.93 6.36 -9.66
C THR A 105 -18.91 6.65 -11.17
N CYS A 106 -18.19 7.71 -11.58
CA CYS A 106 -18.07 8.08 -13.00
C CYS A 106 -17.27 7.02 -13.77
N LEU A 107 -16.19 6.50 -13.18
CA LEU A 107 -15.42 5.42 -13.77
C LEU A 107 -16.29 4.17 -13.98
N ALA A 108 -17.03 3.73 -12.95
CA ALA A 108 -17.90 2.57 -13.03
C ALA A 108 -19.03 2.75 -14.05
N ALA A 109 -19.58 3.96 -14.19
CA ALA A 109 -20.59 4.29 -15.18
C ALA A 109 -20.15 4.10 -16.64
N THR A 110 -18.85 3.97 -16.89
CA THR A 110 -18.33 3.63 -18.23
C THR A 110 -18.61 2.19 -18.63
N TRP A 111 -18.81 1.28 -17.66
CA TRP A 111 -18.94 -0.17 -17.86
C TRP A 111 -17.75 -0.76 -18.63
N ASN A 112 -16.59 -0.13 -18.55
CA ASN A 112 -15.44 -0.46 -19.38
C ASN A 112 -14.22 -0.81 -18.51
N PRO A 113 -13.88 -2.10 -18.36
CA PRO A 113 -12.71 -2.56 -17.60
C PRO A 113 -11.38 -2.00 -18.14
N ASP A 114 -11.26 -1.79 -19.46
CA ASP A 114 -10.05 -1.19 -20.06
C ASP A 114 -9.87 0.27 -19.61
N MET A 115 -10.97 0.99 -19.39
CA MET A 115 -10.92 2.33 -18.84
C MET A 115 -10.47 2.30 -17.39
N SER A 116 -10.94 1.31 -16.61
CA SER A 116 -10.50 1.11 -15.24
C SER A 116 -9.00 0.75 -15.16
N ALA A 117 -8.50 -0.06 -16.10
CA ALA A 117 -7.08 -0.35 -16.23
C ALA A 117 -6.26 0.93 -16.50
N LYS A 118 -6.69 1.76 -17.44
CA LYS A 118 -6.03 3.04 -17.75
C LYS A 118 -6.03 3.99 -16.55
N TYR A 119 -7.13 4.00 -15.82
CA TYR A 119 -7.27 4.79 -14.61
C TYR A 119 -6.30 4.33 -13.51
N GLY A 120 -6.26 3.02 -13.23
CA GLY A 120 -5.35 2.42 -12.27
C GLY A 120 -3.89 2.67 -12.61
N LYS A 121 -3.53 2.57 -13.90
CA LYS A 121 -2.20 2.90 -14.39
C LYS A 121 -1.85 4.37 -14.10
N ALA A 122 -2.70 5.31 -14.52
CA ALA A 122 -2.41 6.74 -14.39
C ALA A 122 -2.28 7.20 -12.94
N ILE A 123 -3.18 6.74 -12.06
CA ILE A 123 -3.09 7.07 -10.62
C ILE A 123 -1.89 6.40 -9.96
N GLY A 124 -1.53 5.19 -10.41
CA GLY A 124 -0.35 4.49 -9.94
C GLY A 124 0.97 5.18 -10.33
N GLU A 125 1.06 5.69 -11.56
CA GLU A 125 2.19 6.49 -12.03
C GLU A 125 2.35 7.76 -11.17
N GLU A 126 1.25 8.47 -10.89
CA GLU A 126 1.29 9.67 -10.04
C GLU A 126 1.65 9.33 -8.59
N ALA A 127 1.08 8.26 -8.01
CA ALA A 127 1.41 7.82 -6.67
C ALA A 127 2.89 7.45 -6.56
N ARG A 128 3.44 6.73 -7.53
CA ARG A 128 4.86 6.37 -7.56
C ARG A 128 5.76 7.58 -7.72
N TYR A 129 5.40 8.53 -8.61
CA TYR A 129 6.11 9.80 -8.77
C TYR A 129 6.17 10.59 -7.46
N ARG A 130 5.14 10.49 -6.64
CA ARG A 130 5.03 11.13 -5.32
C ARG A 130 5.60 10.27 -4.18
N GLU A 131 6.39 9.25 -4.52
CA GLU A 131 7.07 8.36 -3.57
C GLU A 131 6.11 7.66 -2.60
N LYS A 132 4.91 7.28 -3.06
CA LYS A 132 3.97 6.49 -2.27
C LYS A 132 4.15 5.01 -2.54
N ASP A 133 4.17 4.23 -1.46
CA ASP A 133 4.27 2.77 -1.51
C ASP A 133 2.89 2.11 -1.50
N VAL A 134 1.90 2.79 -0.91
CA VAL A 134 0.52 2.29 -0.79
C VAL A 134 -0.46 3.40 -1.14
N LEU A 135 -1.42 3.10 -2.02
CA LEU A 135 -2.58 3.95 -2.27
C LEU A 135 -3.81 3.34 -1.58
N LEU A 136 -4.49 4.14 -0.74
CA LEU A 136 -5.73 3.73 -0.07
C LEU A 136 -6.91 3.80 -1.06
N GLY A 137 -7.01 2.78 -1.87
CA GLY A 137 -7.98 2.62 -2.94
C GLY A 137 -7.79 1.29 -3.70
N PRO A 138 -8.79 0.92 -4.54
CA PRO A 138 -10.05 1.59 -4.78
C PRO A 138 -11.06 1.46 -3.64
N GLY A 139 -12.09 2.33 -3.63
CA GLY A 139 -13.26 2.17 -2.78
C GLY A 139 -14.29 1.28 -3.46
N VAL A 140 -14.79 0.25 -2.75
CA VAL A 140 -15.68 -0.78 -3.34
C VAL A 140 -16.94 -1.07 -2.53
N ASN A 141 -17.25 -0.27 -1.51
CA ASN A 141 -18.51 -0.45 -0.77
C ASN A 141 -19.72 -0.19 -1.68
N ILE A 142 -20.78 -0.93 -1.46
CA ILE A 142 -22.00 -0.85 -2.28
C ILE A 142 -22.93 0.25 -1.76
N TYR A 143 -23.52 1.03 -2.66
CA TYR A 143 -24.51 2.05 -2.31
C TYR A 143 -25.78 1.41 -1.78
N ARG A 144 -26.24 1.86 -0.61
CA ARG A 144 -27.51 1.45 -0.02
C ARG A 144 -28.56 2.55 -0.13
N THR A 145 -28.11 3.79 -0.19
CA THR A 145 -28.94 4.99 -0.27
C THR A 145 -28.10 6.12 -0.87
N PRO A 146 -28.70 7.07 -1.59
CA PRO A 146 -27.98 8.26 -2.06
C PRO A 146 -27.51 9.17 -0.92
N MET A 147 -28.01 8.98 0.29
CA MET A 147 -27.74 9.82 1.47
C MET A 147 -26.49 9.38 2.26
N ASN A 148 -25.75 8.39 1.82
CA ASN A 148 -24.61 7.83 2.59
C ASN A 148 -23.46 8.81 2.86
N GLY A 149 -23.25 9.84 2.05
CA GLY A 149 -22.20 10.81 2.21
C GLY A 149 -20.82 10.37 1.67
N ARG A 150 -20.62 9.07 1.37
CA ARG A 150 -19.39 8.50 0.81
C ARG A 150 -19.55 7.83 -0.57
N ASN A 151 -20.70 7.96 -1.21
CA ASN A 151 -20.95 7.31 -2.49
C ASN A 151 -19.98 7.75 -3.60
N PHE A 152 -19.48 8.98 -3.55
CA PHE A 152 -18.55 9.52 -4.54
C PHE A 152 -17.26 8.70 -4.69
N GLU A 153 -16.84 8.00 -3.65
CA GLU A 153 -15.59 7.22 -3.65
C GLU A 153 -15.78 5.73 -3.94
N TYR A 154 -17.01 5.30 -4.27
CA TYR A 154 -17.34 3.90 -4.54
C TYR A 154 -17.86 3.71 -5.98
N MET A 155 -17.93 2.43 -6.41
CA MET A 155 -18.20 2.05 -7.80
C MET A 155 -19.69 1.80 -8.13
N GLY A 156 -20.60 1.99 -7.19
CA GLY A 156 -22.03 1.89 -7.46
C GLY A 156 -22.80 0.93 -6.56
N GLU A 157 -23.97 0.49 -7.07
CA GLU A 157 -24.93 -0.35 -6.38
C GLU A 157 -24.77 -1.85 -6.71
N ASP A 158 -24.10 -2.16 -7.82
CA ASP A 158 -23.95 -3.51 -8.34
C ASP A 158 -22.64 -4.14 -7.88
N PRO A 159 -22.69 -5.22 -7.07
CA PRO A 159 -21.50 -5.91 -6.60
C PRO A 159 -20.67 -6.57 -7.73
N TYR A 160 -21.32 -7.00 -8.81
CA TYR A 160 -20.64 -7.57 -9.96
C TYR A 160 -19.87 -6.50 -10.73
N LEU A 161 -20.51 -5.38 -11.03
CA LEU A 161 -19.84 -4.25 -11.69
C LEU A 161 -18.65 -3.74 -10.85
N ALA A 162 -18.85 -3.58 -9.53
CA ALA A 162 -17.76 -3.17 -8.64
C ALA A 162 -16.58 -4.16 -8.68
N SER A 163 -16.86 -5.46 -8.70
CA SER A 163 -15.85 -6.52 -8.80
C SER A 163 -15.08 -6.43 -10.13
N VAL A 164 -15.79 -6.36 -11.25
CA VAL A 164 -15.17 -6.30 -12.60
C VAL A 164 -14.34 -5.04 -12.80
N MET A 165 -14.77 -3.92 -12.22
CA MET A 165 -14.07 -2.65 -12.37
C MET A 165 -12.89 -2.50 -11.42
N CYS A 166 -12.95 -3.02 -10.19
CA CYS A 166 -11.84 -2.87 -9.24
C CYS A 166 -10.61 -3.71 -9.59
N VAL A 167 -10.79 -4.89 -10.18
CA VAL A 167 -9.68 -5.79 -10.53
C VAL A 167 -8.64 -5.13 -11.44
N PRO A 168 -8.99 -4.63 -12.65
CA PRO A 168 -8.01 -4.00 -13.52
C PRO A 168 -7.43 -2.69 -12.95
N TYR A 169 -8.19 -1.95 -12.15
CA TYR A 169 -7.67 -0.80 -11.41
C TYR A 169 -6.50 -1.23 -10.50
N ILE A 170 -6.70 -2.27 -9.68
CA ILE A 170 -5.70 -2.77 -8.75
C ILE A 170 -4.48 -3.30 -9.49
N GLN A 171 -4.69 -4.15 -10.49
CA GLN A 171 -3.60 -4.76 -11.25
C GLN A 171 -2.69 -3.72 -11.91
N GLU A 172 -3.26 -2.70 -12.52
CA GLU A 172 -2.48 -1.66 -13.19
C GLU A 172 -1.84 -0.66 -12.21
N LEU A 173 -2.50 -0.36 -11.09
CA LEU A 173 -1.90 0.40 -10.00
C LEU A 173 -0.63 -0.29 -9.50
N GLN A 174 -0.72 -1.58 -9.21
CA GLN A 174 0.37 -2.36 -8.61
C GLN A 174 1.56 -2.58 -9.55
N LYS A 175 1.36 -2.54 -10.87
CA LYS A 175 2.46 -2.57 -11.85
C LYS A 175 3.44 -1.39 -11.70
N ASN A 176 3.02 -0.32 -11.07
CA ASN A 176 3.87 0.83 -10.77
C ASN A 176 4.67 0.68 -9.45
N GLY A 177 4.62 -0.47 -8.80
CA GLY A 177 5.26 -0.71 -7.52
C GLY A 177 4.57 0.00 -6.35
N VAL A 178 3.28 0.29 -6.48
CA VAL A 178 2.42 0.87 -5.44
C VAL A 178 1.37 -0.16 -5.05
N ALA A 179 1.31 -0.53 -3.78
CA ALA A 179 0.30 -1.48 -3.31
C ALA A 179 -1.09 -0.86 -3.28
N ALA A 180 -2.10 -1.60 -3.73
CA ALA A 180 -3.49 -1.23 -3.56
C ALA A 180 -3.98 -1.61 -2.16
N CYS A 181 -4.73 -0.70 -1.53
CA CYS A 181 -5.40 -0.98 -0.27
C CYS A 181 -6.91 -0.78 -0.47
N VAL A 182 -7.60 -1.84 -0.89
CA VAL A 182 -9.04 -1.81 -1.15
C VAL A 182 -9.83 -1.44 0.10
N LYS A 183 -10.81 -0.56 -0.04
CA LYS A 183 -11.52 0.02 1.11
C LYS A 183 -13.02 0.20 0.88
N HIS A 184 -13.81 0.35 1.94
CA HIS A 184 -13.48 0.28 3.35
C HIS A 184 -14.02 -1.02 3.93
N TYR A 185 -13.16 -1.88 4.35
CA TYR A 185 -13.53 -3.20 4.88
C TYR A 185 -14.01 -3.08 6.32
N ALA A 186 -15.30 -3.36 6.60
CA ALA A 186 -16.34 -3.39 5.60
C ALA A 186 -17.49 -2.48 6.07
N LEU A 187 -18.35 -2.05 5.12
CA LEU A 187 -19.62 -1.36 5.43
C LEU A 187 -19.49 0.11 5.88
N ASN A 188 -18.38 0.77 5.65
CA ASN A 188 -18.21 2.20 5.96
C ASN A 188 -18.84 3.08 4.85
N ASN A 189 -20.17 3.04 4.75
CA ASN A 189 -20.92 3.76 3.72
C ASN A 189 -21.35 5.16 4.18
N GLN A 190 -21.58 5.32 5.49
CA GLN A 190 -22.12 6.53 6.08
C GLN A 190 -21.03 7.37 6.72
N GLU A 191 -21.03 8.67 6.42
CA GLU A 191 -20.10 9.62 7.03
C GLU A 191 -20.66 10.23 8.31
N LEU A 192 -21.97 10.51 8.36
CA LEU A 192 -22.61 11.04 9.57
C LEU A 192 -22.48 10.03 10.72
N TRP A 193 -21.92 10.48 11.84
CA TRP A 193 -21.65 9.64 13.04
C TRP A 193 -20.71 8.46 12.80
N ARG A 194 -19.86 8.50 11.80
CA ARG A 194 -18.97 7.41 11.38
C ARG A 194 -18.25 6.69 12.53
N GLY A 195 -17.82 7.38 13.55
CA GLY A 195 -17.15 6.78 14.71
C GLY A 195 -18.09 6.21 15.80
N HIS A 196 -19.41 6.26 15.60
CA HIS A 196 -20.41 5.94 16.64
C HIS A 196 -21.55 5.06 16.17
N ILE A 197 -21.65 4.78 14.86
CA ILE A 197 -22.71 3.92 14.32
C ILE A 197 -22.36 2.44 14.43
N ASP A 198 -23.38 1.64 14.69
CA ASP A 198 -23.35 0.18 14.56
C ASP A 198 -24.10 -0.21 13.28
N VAL A 199 -23.43 -0.94 12.38
CA VAL A 199 -23.99 -1.35 11.10
C VAL A 199 -24.48 -2.78 11.19
N ASN A 200 -25.80 -2.97 11.14
CA ASN A 200 -26.44 -4.25 11.22
C ASN A 200 -26.99 -4.71 9.87
N LEU A 201 -26.65 -5.92 9.46
CA LEU A 201 -27.18 -6.57 8.26
C LEU A 201 -27.16 -8.10 8.43
N SER A 202 -27.89 -8.81 7.57
CA SER A 202 -27.84 -10.26 7.54
C SER A 202 -26.56 -10.76 6.84
N ASP A 203 -26.12 -11.97 7.20
CA ASP A 203 -24.99 -12.64 6.54
C ASP A 203 -25.20 -12.73 5.03
N ARG A 204 -26.41 -12.99 4.58
CA ARG A 204 -26.74 -13.03 3.15
C ARG A 204 -26.39 -11.73 2.45
N VAL A 205 -26.76 -10.59 3.02
CA VAL A 205 -26.44 -9.26 2.44
C VAL A 205 -24.95 -9.00 2.48
N LEU A 206 -24.28 -9.40 3.57
CA LEU A 206 -22.82 -9.27 3.68
C LEU A 206 -22.10 -10.04 2.57
N TYR A 207 -22.39 -11.33 2.45
CA TYR A 207 -21.67 -12.22 1.53
C TYR A 207 -22.09 -12.08 0.07
N GLU A 208 -23.34 -11.73 -0.23
CA GLU A 208 -23.82 -11.64 -1.61
C GLU A 208 -23.68 -10.22 -2.20
N ILE A 209 -23.65 -9.18 -1.37
CA ILE A 209 -23.68 -7.79 -1.84
C ILE A 209 -22.37 -7.05 -1.52
N TYR A 210 -21.89 -7.09 -0.27
CA TYR A 210 -20.76 -6.27 0.13
C TYR A 210 -19.38 -6.91 -0.09
N LEU A 211 -19.23 -8.20 0.20
CA LEU A 211 -17.93 -8.86 0.14
C LEU A 211 -17.46 -9.30 -1.26
N PRO A 212 -18.33 -9.48 -2.30
CA PRO A 212 -17.87 -9.95 -3.60
C PRO A 212 -16.74 -9.07 -4.21
N ALA A 213 -16.86 -7.75 -4.13
CA ALA A 213 -15.83 -6.85 -4.66
C ALA A 213 -14.51 -6.92 -3.87
N PHE A 214 -14.56 -7.10 -2.55
CA PHE A 214 -13.36 -7.34 -1.74
C PHE A 214 -12.70 -8.68 -2.09
N LYS A 215 -13.52 -9.73 -2.29
CA LYS A 215 -13.03 -11.03 -2.72
C LYS A 215 -12.32 -10.93 -4.06
N ALA A 216 -12.96 -10.33 -5.06
CA ALA A 216 -12.35 -10.12 -6.38
C ALA A 216 -11.08 -9.28 -6.30
N ALA A 217 -11.05 -8.24 -5.48
CA ALA A 217 -9.87 -7.41 -5.27
C ALA A 217 -8.66 -8.21 -4.78
N VAL A 218 -8.87 -9.17 -3.87
CA VAL A 218 -7.80 -10.02 -3.32
C VAL A 218 -7.46 -11.18 -4.26
N GLU A 219 -8.46 -11.98 -4.67
CA GLU A 219 -8.22 -13.23 -5.41
C GLU A 219 -7.82 -12.99 -6.87
N GLU A 220 -8.37 -11.96 -7.51
CA GLU A 220 -8.15 -11.66 -8.92
C GLU A 220 -7.28 -10.40 -9.11
N GLY A 221 -7.48 -9.39 -8.29
CA GLY A 221 -6.71 -8.14 -8.32
C GLY A 221 -5.32 -8.26 -7.69
N GLY A 222 -5.14 -9.14 -6.73
CA GLY A 222 -3.87 -9.34 -6.01
C GLY A 222 -3.59 -8.24 -4.97
N ALA A 223 -4.65 -7.62 -4.42
CA ALA A 223 -4.54 -6.58 -3.39
C ALA A 223 -4.10 -7.15 -2.03
#